data_33f2fca5e611d168be676d9ea58ad0d8
#
_entry.id   33f2fca5e611d168be676d9ea58ad0d8
#
_cell.length_a   1.000
_cell.length_b   1.000
_cell.length_c   1.000
_cell.angle_alpha   90.00
_cell.angle_beta   90.00
_cell.angle_gamma   90.00
#
_symmetry.space_group_name_H-M   'P 1'
#
loop_
_entity.id
_entity.type
_entity.pdbx_description
1 polymer ?
#
loop_
_entity_poly.entity_id
_entity_poly.type
_entity_poly.pdbx_seq_one_letter_code
_entity_poly.pdbx_strand_id
1 'polypeptide(L)'
;APYNELSAFEGIEAFSHLWLIWQFHDNKNQQDKAKFRPQVRPPRLGGNQKIGVFATRSMYRPAPIGLSVVQLKNVKKVGQSVRVYVTGSDLLDGTPIVDIKPYIQYSDSVIDAQSGYAQYEPERKKIIWTESAELVKNQFMKMQKMNAQYINELEQVLSLDPRPAYQRDDARIYGLSFGEFNIKFTCNEDSVFIQMI
;
A
#
# COMPACT_ATOMS: atom_id res chain seq x y z
N ALA A 1 10.51 9.77 22.11
CA ALA A 1 10.20 10.18 23.49
C ALA A 1 8.89 10.96 23.48
N PRO A 2 8.01 10.77 24.42
CA PRO A 2 8.21 10.07 25.70
C PRO A 2 7.83 8.57 25.68
N TYR A 3 7.41 7.97 24.58
CA TYR A 3 6.82 6.64 24.48
C TYR A 3 7.84 5.50 24.27
N ASN A 4 9.08 5.65 24.75
CA ASN A 4 10.18 4.70 24.52
C ASN A 4 10.38 3.69 25.67
N GLU A 5 9.37 3.50 26.52
CA GLU A 5 9.42 2.55 27.61
C GLU A 5 8.95 1.18 27.15
N LEU A 6 9.80 0.16 27.30
CA LEU A 6 9.48 -1.21 26.85
C LEU A 6 8.28 -1.78 27.60
N SER A 7 8.09 -1.40 28.86
CA SER A 7 6.94 -1.80 29.69
C SER A 7 5.59 -1.39 29.10
N ALA A 8 5.54 -0.33 28.28
CA ALA A 8 4.31 0.04 27.59
C ALA A 8 3.87 -0.96 26.51
N PHE A 9 4.77 -1.88 26.14
CA PHE A 9 4.52 -2.93 25.13
C PHE A 9 4.39 -4.32 25.74
N GLU A 10 4.40 -4.45 27.07
CA GLU A 10 4.21 -5.74 27.73
C GLU A 10 2.87 -6.36 27.33
N GLY A 11 2.90 -7.63 26.93
CA GLY A 11 1.73 -8.38 26.49
C GLY A 11 1.33 -8.17 25.00
N ILE A 12 1.91 -7.20 24.29
CA ILE A 12 1.55 -6.93 22.88
C ILE A 12 1.92 -8.10 21.96
N GLU A 13 2.96 -8.85 22.28
CA GLU A 13 3.43 -10.01 21.48
C GLU A 13 2.48 -11.22 21.55
N ALA A 14 1.48 -11.20 22.44
CA ALA A 14 0.41 -12.18 22.44
C ALA A 14 -0.61 -11.95 21.30
N PHE A 15 -0.56 -10.79 20.64
CA PHE A 15 -1.43 -10.46 19.52
C PHE A 15 -0.68 -10.66 18.19
N SER A 16 -1.34 -11.33 17.26
CA SER A 16 -0.79 -11.55 15.91
C SER A 16 -0.85 -10.31 15.02
N HIS A 17 -1.84 -9.43 15.24
CA HIS A 17 -2.08 -8.25 14.42
C HIS A 17 -2.35 -7.02 15.27
N LEU A 18 -2.02 -5.86 14.70
CA LEU A 18 -2.24 -4.54 15.29
C LEU A 18 -2.98 -3.64 14.30
N TRP A 19 -3.81 -2.76 14.85
CA TRP A 19 -4.24 -1.55 14.17
C TRP A 19 -3.14 -0.49 14.25
N LEU A 20 -2.74 0.07 13.11
CA LEU A 20 -1.97 1.29 13.04
C LEU A 20 -2.91 2.44 12.72
N ILE A 21 -2.92 3.46 13.56
CA ILE A 21 -3.58 4.75 13.33
C ILE A 21 -2.47 5.71 12.93
N TRP A 22 -2.56 6.26 11.72
CA TRP A 22 -1.47 7.03 11.13
C TRP A 22 -1.95 8.27 10.38
N GLN A 23 -1.05 9.19 10.09
CA GLN A 23 -1.38 10.44 9.44
C GLN A 23 -0.88 10.47 8.00
N PHE A 24 -1.74 10.90 7.07
CA PHE A 24 -1.31 11.29 5.72
C PHE A 24 -0.42 12.53 5.80
N HIS A 25 0.89 12.38 5.69
CA HIS A 25 1.85 13.45 5.90
C HIS A 25 2.38 14.08 4.60
N ASP A 26 2.40 13.32 3.49
CA ASP A 26 2.90 13.79 2.19
C ASP A 26 1.77 14.22 1.23
N ASN A 27 0.65 14.70 1.77
CA ASN A 27 -0.43 15.23 0.95
C ASN A 27 -0.23 16.74 0.69
N LYS A 28 0.57 17.07 -0.33
CA LYS A 28 0.90 18.46 -0.71
C LYS A 28 -0.32 19.33 -1.04
N ASN A 29 -1.45 18.71 -1.42
CA ASN A 29 -2.69 19.41 -1.73
C ASN A 29 -3.57 19.75 -0.52
N GLN A 30 -3.18 19.32 0.68
CA GLN A 30 -3.91 19.65 1.93
C GLN A 30 -3.62 21.03 2.48
N GLN A 31 -2.62 21.74 1.95
CA GLN A 31 -2.28 23.09 2.40
C GLN A 31 -3.41 24.11 2.15
N ASP A 32 -4.27 23.85 1.17
CA ASP A 32 -5.54 24.60 0.97
C ASP A 32 -6.64 24.06 1.88
N LYS A 33 -6.50 24.23 3.19
CA LYS A 33 -7.55 23.93 4.20
C LYS A 33 -8.87 24.65 3.94
N ALA A 34 -8.89 25.62 3.04
CA ALA A 34 -10.05 26.46 2.72
C ALA A 34 -11.09 25.78 1.79
N LYS A 35 -10.76 24.65 1.14
CA LYS A 35 -11.69 23.99 0.21
C LYS A 35 -11.87 22.52 0.54
N PHE A 36 -12.80 22.23 1.44
CA PHE A 36 -13.28 20.86 1.62
C PHE A 36 -13.78 20.28 0.28
N ARG A 37 -13.29 19.08 -0.06
CA ARG A 37 -13.72 18.33 -1.26
C ARG A 37 -14.74 17.28 -0.84
N PRO A 38 -16.06 17.52 -0.99
CA PRO A 38 -17.07 16.57 -0.53
C PRO A 38 -17.11 15.29 -1.34
N GLN A 39 -16.58 15.31 -2.56
CA GLN A 39 -16.56 14.16 -3.46
C GLN A 39 -15.17 13.92 -4.05
N VAL A 40 -14.85 12.65 -4.23
CA VAL A 40 -13.61 12.16 -4.86
C VAL A 40 -13.96 11.12 -5.93
N ARG A 41 -12.96 10.75 -6.76
CA ARG A 41 -13.07 9.69 -7.76
C ARG A 41 -12.20 8.51 -7.32
N PRO A 42 -12.79 7.45 -6.72
CA PRO A 42 -12.04 6.27 -6.35
C PRO A 42 -11.48 5.57 -7.59
N PRO A 43 -10.20 5.15 -7.60
CA PRO A 43 -9.59 4.48 -8.75
C PRO A 43 -10.36 3.22 -9.19
N ARG A 44 -10.87 2.44 -8.25
CA ARG A 44 -11.61 1.19 -8.51
C ARG A 44 -12.96 1.37 -9.19
N LEU A 45 -13.53 2.58 -9.23
CA LEU A 45 -14.78 2.87 -9.93
C LEU A 45 -14.55 3.40 -11.36
N GLY A 46 -13.40 3.12 -11.98
CA GLY A 46 -13.08 3.56 -13.33
C GLY A 46 -12.76 5.06 -13.45
N GLY A 47 -12.53 5.75 -12.34
CA GLY A 47 -12.05 7.14 -12.30
C GLY A 47 -13.05 8.22 -12.67
N ASN A 48 -14.22 7.90 -13.25
CA ASN A 48 -15.20 8.89 -13.71
C ASN A 48 -16.35 9.12 -12.73
N GLN A 49 -16.68 8.12 -11.92
CA GLN A 49 -17.75 8.23 -10.94
C GLN A 49 -17.27 8.98 -9.70
N LYS A 50 -17.97 10.04 -9.35
CA LYS A 50 -17.75 10.75 -8.09
C LYS A 50 -18.54 10.09 -6.97
N ILE A 51 -17.91 9.97 -5.81
CA ILE A 51 -18.55 9.44 -4.60
C ILE A 51 -18.17 10.33 -3.41
N GLY A 52 -19.00 10.35 -2.38
CA GLY A 52 -18.75 11.10 -1.17
C GLY A 52 -17.44 10.71 -0.51
N VAL A 53 -16.65 11.68 -0.04
CA VAL A 53 -15.32 11.43 0.56
C VAL A 53 -15.39 10.47 1.74
N PHE A 54 -16.46 10.51 2.52
CA PHE A 54 -16.67 9.63 3.68
C PHE A 54 -17.07 8.20 3.30
N ALA A 55 -17.51 7.97 2.07
CA ALA A 55 -17.72 6.63 1.52
C ALA A 55 -16.43 6.04 0.90
N THR A 56 -15.28 6.64 1.15
CA THR A 56 -13.97 6.21 0.63
C THR A 56 -12.91 6.20 1.72
N ARG A 57 -11.73 5.66 1.42
CA ARG A 57 -10.51 5.76 2.24
C ARG A 57 -9.54 6.82 1.70
N SER A 58 -10.07 7.86 1.02
CA SER A 58 -9.28 8.93 0.43
C SER A 58 -8.53 9.76 1.47
N MET A 59 -7.32 10.21 1.10
CA MET A 59 -6.52 11.14 1.89
C MET A 59 -7.11 12.57 2.00
N TYR A 60 -8.08 12.90 1.16
CA TYR A 60 -8.73 14.23 1.14
C TYR A 60 -9.82 14.41 2.19
N ARG A 61 -9.75 13.63 3.25
CA ARG A 61 -10.64 13.71 4.40
C ARG A 61 -10.33 14.95 5.25
N PRO A 62 -11.32 15.49 6.00
CA PRO A 62 -11.07 16.60 6.94
C PRO A 62 -10.01 16.25 8.00
N ALA A 63 -10.08 15.03 8.56
CA ALA A 63 -9.03 14.48 9.39
C ALA A 63 -8.13 13.57 8.51
N PRO A 64 -6.86 13.93 8.26
CA PRO A 64 -5.97 13.19 7.39
C PRO A 64 -5.39 11.96 8.12
N ILE A 65 -6.26 11.13 8.66
CA ILE A 65 -5.92 9.93 9.43
C ILE A 65 -6.26 8.70 8.61
N GLY A 66 -5.33 7.75 8.56
CA GLY A 66 -5.49 6.43 8.01
C GLY A 66 -5.52 5.37 9.10
N LEU A 67 -6.02 4.20 8.75
CA LEU A 67 -6.13 3.04 9.60
C LEU A 67 -5.75 1.79 8.79
N SER A 68 -4.76 1.03 9.27
CA SER A 68 -4.29 -0.20 8.63
C SER A 68 -4.13 -1.32 9.66
N VAL A 69 -4.50 -2.54 9.27
CA VAL A 69 -4.16 -3.74 10.05
C VAL A 69 -2.84 -4.26 9.54
N VAL A 70 -1.92 -4.54 10.46
CA VAL A 70 -0.60 -5.09 10.14
C VAL A 70 -0.31 -6.33 11.00
N GLN A 71 0.51 -7.23 10.50
CA GLN A 71 0.97 -8.37 11.27
C GLN A 71 2.15 -7.95 12.16
N LEU A 72 2.05 -8.18 13.46
CA LEU A 72 3.14 -7.98 14.41
C LEU A 72 4.20 -9.07 14.23
N LYS A 73 5.46 -8.69 14.20
CA LYS A 73 6.61 -9.62 14.16
C LYS A 73 7.35 -9.67 15.50
N ASN A 74 7.75 -8.55 16.02
CA ASN A 74 8.37 -8.46 17.34
C ASN A 74 8.46 -7.00 17.82
N VAL A 75 8.81 -6.81 19.09
CA VAL A 75 9.13 -5.52 19.70
C VAL A 75 10.51 -5.61 20.33
N LYS A 76 11.37 -4.64 20.05
CA LYS A 76 12.75 -4.61 20.56
C LYS A 76 13.16 -3.22 21.00
N LYS A 77 13.93 -3.16 22.09
CA LYS A 77 14.66 -1.96 22.45
C LYS A 77 15.94 -1.87 21.61
N VAL A 78 16.12 -0.78 20.90
CA VAL A 78 17.30 -0.52 20.07
C VAL A 78 17.86 0.85 20.47
N GLY A 79 18.94 0.85 21.21
CA GLY A 79 19.49 2.05 21.84
C GLY A 79 18.49 2.68 22.80
N GLN A 80 18.14 3.93 22.57
CA GLN A 80 17.17 4.71 23.35
C GLN A 80 15.72 4.57 22.83
N SER A 81 15.47 3.77 21.79
CA SER A 81 14.17 3.65 21.14
C SER A 81 13.59 2.26 21.27
N VAL A 82 12.27 2.17 21.37
CA VAL A 82 11.52 0.92 21.16
C VAL A 82 11.09 0.86 19.71
N ARG A 83 11.36 -0.27 19.05
CA ARG A 83 10.95 -0.54 17.66
C ARG A 83 9.94 -1.68 17.63
N VAL A 84 8.82 -1.42 16.97
CA VAL A 84 7.78 -2.42 16.66
C VAL A 84 7.98 -2.83 15.21
N TYR A 85 8.26 -4.12 14.99
CA TYR A 85 8.46 -4.66 13.64
C TYR A 85 7.16 -5.30 13.15
N VAL A 86 6.72 -4.88 11.98
CA VAL A 86 5.45 -5.32 11.39
C VAL A 86 5.64 -5.71 9.92
N THR A 87 4.69 -6.47 9.37
CA THR A 87 4.57 -6.74 7.94
C THR A 87 3.15 -6.44 7.46
N GLY A 88 2.98 -6.27 6.14
CA GLY A 88 1.70 -5.94 5.53
C GLY A 88 1.33 -4.45 5.65
N SER A 89 2.33 -3.59 5.89
CA SER A 89 2.14 -2.14 5.89
C SER A 89 2.25 -1.59 4.46
N ASP A 90 1.32 -0.72 4.09
CA ASP A 90 1.27 0.04 2.83
C ASP A 90 1.65 1.53 3.02
N LEU A 91 2.37 1.85 4.10
CA LEU A 91 2.73 3.21 4.48
C LEU A 91 4.01 3.66 3.77
N LEU A 92 4.05 4.94 3.42
CA LEU A 92 5.29 5.59 3.00
C LEU A 92 6.28 5.65 4.15
N ASP A 93 7.57 5.64 3.82
CA ASP A 93 8.62 5.90 4.84
C ASP A 93 8.43 7.27 5.49
N GLY A 94 8.69 7.35 6.79
CA GLY A 94 8.47 8.55 7.57
C GLY A 94 7.00 8.85 7.93
N THR A 95 6.04 7.97 7.58
CA THR A 95 4.64 8.17 7.98
C THR A 95 4.49 8.23 9.50
N PRO A 96 3.96 9.35 10.08
CA PRO A 96 3.72 9.44 11.50
C PRO A 96 2.65 8.45 11.96
N ILE A 97 3.01 7.59 12.90
CA ILE A 97 2.06 6.73 13.61
C ILE A 97 1.52 7.51 14.80
N VAL A 98 0.22 7.68 14.86
CA VAL A 98 -0.49 8.43 15.91
C VAL A 98 -0.77 7.52 17.11
N ASP A 99 -1.16 6.27 16.84
CA ASP A 99 -1.49 5.29 17.87
C ASP A 99 -1.38 3.87 17.32
N ILE A 100 -1.23 2.89 18.20
CA ILE A 100 -1.30 1.46 17.89
C ILE A 100 -2.27 0.78 18.85
N LYS A 101 -3.05 -0.18 18.35
CA LYS A 101 -3.99 -0.97 19.18
C LYS A 101 -3.91 -2.43 18.77
N PRO A 102 -4.08 -3.36 19.72
CA PRO A 102 -4.22 -4.77 19.36
C PRO A 102 -5.47 -4.99 18.49
N TYR A 103 -5.35 -5.86 17.49
CA TYR A 103 -6.50 -6.35 16.72
C TYR A 103 -7.18 -7.48 17.50
N ILE A 104 -8.47 -7.34 17.74
CA ILE A 104 -9.28 -8.31 18.50
C ILE A 104 -10.29 -8.94 17.55
N GLN A 105 -10.05 -10.19 17.16
CA GLN A 105 -10.81 -10.87 16.11
C GLN A 105 -12.32 -10.84 16.32
N TYR A 106 -12.82 -11.17 17.51
CA TYR A 106 -14.26 -11.23 17.76
C TYR A 106 -14.94 -9.86 17.74
N SER A 107 -14.18 -8.78 17.94
CA SER A 107 -14.69 -7.39 17.96
C SER A 107 -14.49 -6.69 16.62
N ASP A 108 -13.36 -6.92 15.97
CA ASP A 108 -12.92 -6.12 14.81
C ASP A 108 -13.28 -6.78 13.48
N SER A 109 -13.58 -8.10 13.48
CA SER A 109 -13.95 -8.84 12.27
C SER A 109 -15.47 -8.90 12.10
N VAL A 110 -15.96 -8.35 10.98
CA VAL A 110 -17.37 -8.42 10.59
C VAL A 110 -17.46 -9.27 9.32
N ILE A 111 -17.82 -10.55 9.47
CA ILE A 111 -17.77 -11.56 8.40
C ILE A 111 -18.71 -11.18 7.24
N ASP A 112 -19.92 -10.71 7.55
CA ASP A 112 -20.97 -10.41 6.56
C ASP A 112 -21.00 -8.90 6.18
N ALA A 113 -19.86 -8.21 6.34
CA ALA A 113 -19.78 -6.79 6.02
C ALA A 113 -20.05 -6.51 4.53
N GLN A 114 -20.93 -5.55 4.27
CA GLN A 114 -21.11 -5.03 2.92
C GLN A 114 -20.10 -3.91 2.64
N SER A 115 -19.32 -4.07 1.60
CA SER A 115 -18.20 -3.17 1.26
C SER A 115 -18.50 -2.25 0.06
N GLY A 116 -19.76 -2.12 -0.33
CA GLY A 116 -20.18 -1.23 -1.41
C GLY A 116 -19.41 -1.50 -2.72
N TYR A 117 -18.79 -0.46 -3.29
CA TYR A 117 -18.02 -0.58 -4.53
C TYR A 117 -16.74 -1.43 -4.40
N ALA A 118 -16.32 -1.78 -3.20
CA ALA A 118 -15.14 -2.59 -2.93
C ALA A 118 -15.51 -3.99 -2.38
N GLN A 119 -16.70 -4.50 -2.73
CA GLN A 119 -17.20 -5.79 -2.25
C GLN A 119 -16.32 -6.97 -2.69
N TYR A 120 -15.75 -6.88 -3.88
CA TYR A 120 -14.90 -7.92 -4.44
C TYR A 120 -13.47 -7.45 -4.56
N GLU A 121 -12.53 -8.38 -4.39
CA GLU A 121 -11.13 -8.11 -4.70
C GLU A 121 -10.98 -7.80 -6.20
N PRO A 122 -10.08 -6.88 -6.58
CA PRO A 122 -9.78 -6.67 -7.99
C PRO A 122 -9.18 -7.93 -8.60
N GLU A 123 -9.60 -8.24 -9.82
CA GLU A 123 -8.98 -9.31 -10.60
C GLU A 123 -7.51 -9.02 -10.80
N ARG A 124 -6.68 -10.08 -10.65
CA ARG A 124 -5.24 -9.97 -10.85
C ARG A 124 -4.90 -10.28 -12.30
N LYS A 125 -4.14 -9.37 -12.90
CA LYS A 125 -3.63 -9.54 -14.26
C LYS A 125 -2.43 -10.47 -14.27
N LYS A 126 -2.27 -11.20 -15.37
CA LYS A 126 -1.09 -12.03 -15.62
C LYS A 126 0.15 -11.13 -15.83
N ILE A 127 1.25 -11.45 -15.18
CA ILE A 127 2.52 -10.76 -15.38
C ILE A 127 3.36 -11.50 -16.42
N ILE A 128 3.83 -10.78 -17.41
CA ILE A 128 4.66 -11.29 -18.49
C ILE A 128 5.92 -10.41 -18.57
N TRP A 129 7.07 -11.01 -18.43
CA TRP A 129 8.35 -10.36 -18.67
C TRP A 129 8.69 -10.47 -20.15
N THR A 130 9.02 -9.38 -20.82
CA THR A 130 9.58 -9.45 -22.16
C THR A 130 10.98 -10.07 -22.12
N GLU A 131 11.47 -10.60 -23.23
CA GLU A 131 12.81 -11.22 -23.28
C GLU A 131 13.90 -10.27 -22.79
N SER A 132 13.84 -9.00 -23.20
CA SER A 132 14.78 -7.97 -22.78
C SER A 132 14.73 -7.70 -21.28
N ALA A 133 13.53 -7.58 -20.71
CA ALA A 133 13.35 -7.35 -19.28
C ALA A 133 13.76 -8.58 -18.45
N GLU A 134 13.47 -9.78 -18.94
CA GLU A 134 13.89 -11.05 -18.33
C GLU A 134 15.41 -11.18 -18.24
N LEU A 135 16.13 -10.80 -19.30
CA LEU A 135 17.60 -10.79 -19.29
C LEU A 135 18.16 -9.82 -18.25
N VAL A 136 17.62 -8.60 -18.15
CA VAL A 136 18.06 -7.62 -17.15
C VAL A 136 17.73 -8.08 -15.73
N LYS A 137 16.53 -8.63 -15.50
CA LYS A 137 16.13 -9.24 -14.23
C LYS A 137 17.15 -10.29 -13.78
N ASN A 138 17.51 -11.21 -14.69
CA ASN A 138 18.46 -12.28 -14.39
C ASN A 138 19.88 -11.75 -14.11
N GLN A 139 20.31 -10.67 -14.76
CA GLN A 139 21.57 -10.00 -14.45
C GLN A 139 21.54 -9.38 -13.04
N PHE A 140 20.45 -8.67 -12.68
CA PHE A 140 20.31 -8.06 -11.36
C PHE A 140 20.21 -9.10 -10.23
N MET A 141 19.59 -10.25 -10.49
CA MET A 141 19.61 -11.37 -9.55
C MET A 141 21.03 -11.90 -9.34
N LYS A 142 21.81 -12.12 -10.41
CA LYS A 142 23.22 -12.57 -10.30
C LYS A 142 24.08 -11.54 -9.56
N MET A 143 23.81 -10.25 -9.74
CA MET A 143 24.52 -9.16 -9.04
C MET A 143 24.01 -8.93 -7.60
N GLN A 144 23.07 -9.73 -7.12
CA GLN A 144 22.41 -9.58 -5.81
C GLN A 144 21.73 -8.20 -5.59
N LYS A 145 21.42 -7.49 -6.67
CA LYS A 145 20.65 -6.23 -6.63
C LYS A 145 19.16 -6.47 -6.53
N MET A 146 18.67 -7.63 -6.98
CA MET A 146 17.31 -8.12 -6.82
C MET A 146 17.35 -9.52 -6.23
N ASN A 147 16.35 -9.87 -5.45
CA ASN A 147 16.11 -11.21 -4.94
C ASN A 147 14.70 -11.70 -5.31
N ALA A 148 14.43 -12.97 -5.08
CA ALA A 148 13.14 -13.59 -5.39
C ALA A 148 11.97 -12.93 -4.65
N GLN A 149 12.17 -12.45 -3.43
CA GLN A 149 11.15 -11.74 -2.67
C GLN A 149 10.77 -10.43 -3.34
N TYR A 150 11.76 -9.62 -3.75
CA TYR A 150 11.55 -8.36 -4.47
C TYR A 150 10.74 -8.57 -5.75
N ILE A 151 11.10 -9.59 -6.55
CA ILE A 151 10.40 -9.92 -7.79
C ILE A 151 8.96 -10.29 -7.51
N ASN A 152 8.70 -11.16 -6.53
CA ASN A 152 7.37 -11.56 -6.14
C ASN A 152 6.51 -10.36 -5.68
N GLU A 153 7.07 -9.46 -4.88
CA GLU A 153 6.38 -8.24 -4.42
C GLU A 153 6.07 -7.30 -5.60
N LEU A 154 7.02 -7.09 -6.51
CA LEU A 154 6.81 -6.30 -7.74
C LEU A 154 5.67 -6.88 -8.59
N GLU A 155 5.70 -8.20 -8.84
CA GLU A 155 4.66 -8.88 -9.61
C GLU A 155 3.29 -8.79 -8.95
N GLN A 156 3.21 -8.88 -7.62
CA GLN A 156 1.96 -8.69 -6.89
C GLN A 156 1.41 -7.27 -7.05
N VAL A 157 2.25 -6.25 -6.97
CA VAL A 157 1.84 -4.85 -7.18
C VAL A 157 1.36 -4.62 -8.61
N LEU A 158 2.12 -5.08 -9.60
CA LEU A 158 1.77 -4.93 -11.01
C LEU A 158 0.51 -5.70 -11.40
N SER A 159 0.28 -6.88 -10.78
CA SER A 159 -0.93 -7.68 -11.04
C SER A 159 -2.24 -6.96 -10.67
N LEU A 160 -2.17 -5.97 -9.79
CA LEU A 160 -3.32 -5.14 -9.40
C LEU A 160 -3.57 -3.96 -10.34
N ASP A 161 -2.89 -3.88 -11.48
CA ASP A 161 -3.00 -2.81 -12.47
C ASP A 161 -2.84 -1.41 -11.86
N PRO A 162 -1.61 -0.97 -11.60
CA PRO A 162 -1.35 0.32 -10.93
C PRO A 162 -1.62 1.55 -11.82
N ARG A 163 -2.13 1.36 -13.06
CA ARG A 163 -2.48 2.47 -13.94
C ARG A 163 -3.60 3.32 -13.35
N PRO A 164 -3.60 4.63 -13.63
CA PRO A 164 -4.80 5.44 -13.37
C PRO A 164 -6.01 4.86 -14.12
N ALA A 165 -7.12 4.66 -13.44
CA ALA A 165 -8.31 3.97 -13.97
C ALA A 165 -8.92 4.61 -15.23
N TYR A 166 -8.63 5.90 -15.49
CA TYR A 166 -9.08 6.63 -16.70
C TYR A 166 -8.11 6.49 -17.87
N GLN A 167 -6.96 5.83 -17.70
CA GLN A 167 -5.95 5.62 -18.75
C GLN A 167 -5.97 4.15 -19.18
N ARG A 168 -6.75 3.85 -20.20
CA ARG A 168 -6.83 2.52 -20.82
C ARG A 168 -6.26 2.57 -22.22
N ASP A 169 -4.96 2.76 -22.33
CA ASP A 169 -4.24 2.72 -23.60
C ASP A 169 -3.24 1.56 -23.52
N ASP A 170 -3.49 0.53 -24.29
CA ASP A 170 -2.70 -0.72 -24.27
C ASP A 170 -1.31 -0.54 -24.89
N ALA A 171 -1.13 0.46 -25.75
CA ALA A 171 0.15 0.76 -26.38
C ALA A 171 1.03 1.69 -25.52
N ARG A 172 0.46 2.33 -24.52
CA ARG A 172 1.17 3.28 -23.68
C ARG A 172 2.12 2.60 -22.72
N ILE A 173 3.35 3.09 -22.65
CA ILE A 173 4.33 2.67 -21.65
C ILE A 173 4.11 3.48 -20.37
N TYR A 174 3.88 2.77 -19.28
CA TYR A 174 3.73 3.31 -17.92
C TYR A 174 5.02 3.12 -17.14
N GLY A 175 5.26 3.96 -16.15
CA GLY A 175 6.38 3.87 -15.24
C GLY A 175 5.92 3.65 -13.79
N LEU A 176 6.60 2.77 -13.08
CA LEU A 176 6.42 2.54 -11.64
C LEU A 176 7.79 2.55 -10.97
N SER A 177 7.99 3.46 -10.02
CA SER A 177 9.15 3.38 -9.13
C SER A 177 8.86 2.35 -8.04
N PHE A 178 9.69 1.31 -7.96
CA PHE A 178 9.56 0.24 -6.96
C PHE A 178 10.94 -0.04 -6.37
N GLY A 179 11.11 0.26 -5.09
CA GLY A 179 12.42 0.28 -4.44
C GLY A 179 13.38 1.23 -5.15
N GLU A 180 14.56 0.72 -5.53
CA GLU A 180 15.60 1.48 -6.23
C GLU A 180 15.44 1.46 -7.77
N PHE A 181 14.45 0.75 -8.29
CA PHE A 181 14.28 0.54 -9.73
C PHE A 181 13.08 1.29 -10.29
N ASN A 182 13.20 1.64 -11.57
CA ASN A 182 12.14 2.29 -12.34
C ASN A 182 11.62 1.31 -13.41
N ILE A 183 10.50 0.71 -13.13
CA ILE A 183 9.89 -0.35 -13.94
C ILE A 183 9.04 0.27 -15.02
N LYS A 184 9.27 -0.08 -16.28
CA LYS A 184 8.40 0.31 -17.40
C LYS A 184 7.59 -0.88 -17.88
N PHE A 185 6.30 -0.66 -18.07
CA PHE A 185 5.38 -1.71 -18.46
C PHE A 185 4.28 -1.19 -19.39
N THR A 186 3.72 -2.09 -20.19
CA THR A 186 2.45 -1.90 -20.91
C THR A 186 1.40 -2.83 -20.28
N CYS A 187 0.13 -2.56 -20.51
CA CYS A 187 -0.92 -3.33 -19.90
C CYS A 187 -2.15 -3.38 -20.82
N ASN A 188 -2.62 -4.57 -21.13
CA ASN A 188 -3.91 -4.79 -21.79
C ASN A 188 -4.99 -5.24 -20.78
N GLU A 189 -6.09 -5.81 -21.26
CA GLU A 189 -7.21 -6.25 -20.42
C GLU A 189 -6.80 -7.34 -19.42
N ASP A 190 -6.00 -8.32 -19.85
CA ASP A 190 -5.70 -9.52 -19.06
C ASP A 190 -4.27 -9.54 -18.47
N SER A 191 -3.36 -8.78 -19.03
CA SER A 191 -1.93 -8.94 -18.78
C SER A 191 -1.19 -7.62 -18.64
N VAL A 192 -0.14 -7.64 -17.83
CA VAL A 192 0.88 -6.60 -17.72
C VAL A 192 2.18 -7.13 -18.30
N PHE A 193 2.78 -6.40 -19.22
CA PHE A 193 4.03 -6.74 -19.87
C PHE A 193 5.14 -5.84 -19.34
N ILE A 194 6.08 -6.39 -18.61
CA ILE A 194 7.25 -5.66 -18.12
C ILE A 194 8.24 -5.51 -19.28
N GLN A 195 8.49 -4.26 -19.67
CA GLN A 195 9.30 -3.91 -20.85
C GLN A 195 10.74 -3.61 -20.47
N MET A 196 10.96 -3.00 -19.29
CA MET A 196 12.27 -2.51 -18.86
C MET A 196 12.31 -2.34 -17.34
N ILE A 197 13.50 -2.48 -16.78
CA ILE A 197 13.85 -2.22 -15.38
C ILE A 197 14.93 -1.14 -15.34
#